data_e574a164a572a06530a35421706d1419
#
_entry.id   e574a164a572a06530a35421706d1419
#
_cell.length_a   1.000
_cell.length_b   1.000
_cell.length_c   1.000
_cell.angle_alpha   90.00
_cell.angle_beta   90.00
_cell.angle_gamma   90.00
#
_symmetry.space_group_name_H-M   'P 1'
#
loop_
_entity.id
_entity.type
_entity.pdbx_description
1 polymer ?
#
loop_
_entity_poly.entity_id
_entity_poly.type
_entity_poly.pdbx_seq_one_letter_code
_entity_poly.pdbx_strand_id
1 'polypeptide(L)'
;MLHGYEINKLIGRQKEKGYTLVITTVPNVSYRVYDKRGGMVEVHNPSGLPDPTLIDYIEEPYIRASIITTAEFIGPIMTLCLGKRGELVKQEYISGNRMEMIFDMPLGEIVIDFYDKLKSISKGYASFDYHIHDYRESKLVKLDILLNGESVDALSTLTHVDNAVSFGRRMCEKLKELIPRQQFDIAIQAAIGAKIIARETIKAVRKDVTAKCYGGDISRKRKLLEKQKKGKKRMKQIGSVEVPQKAFLAVLKLD
;
A
#
# COMPACT_ATOMS: atom_id res chain seq x y z
N MET A 1 -25.82 8.73 7.28
CA MET A 1 -25.98 7.74 6.18
C MET A 1 -24.77 7.87 5.28
N LEU A 2 -23.88 6.92 5.33
CA LEU A 2 -22.72 6.86 4.44
C LEU A 2 -23.24 6.57 3.03
N HIS A 3 -23.35 7.60 2.19
CA HIS A 3 -23.54 7.41 0.76
C HIS A 3 -22.24 6.79 0.25
N GLY A 4 -22.38 5.51 -0.12
CA GLY A 4 -21.29 4.65 -0.48
C GLY A 4 -20.54 5.17 -1.68
N TYR A 5 -19.29 5.55 -1.48
CA TYR A 5 -18.30 5.28 -2.49
C TYR A 5 -18.22 3.77 -2.59
N GLU A 6 -18.69 3.25 -3.70
CA GLU A 6 -18.50 1.84 -4.05
C GLU A 6 -17.00 1.58 -3.96
N ILE A 7 -16.64 0.88 -2.88
CA ILE A 7 -15.38 0.13 -2.87
C ILE A 7 -15.51 -0.73 -4.13
N ASN A 8 -14.74 -0.43 -5.17
CA ASN A 8 -14.71 -1.22 -6.39
C ASN A 8 -14.19 -2.61 -6.00
N LYS A 9 -15.10 -3.45 -5.52
CA LYS A 9 -14.91 -4.88 -5.42
C LYS A 9 -14.86 -5.40 -6.84
N LEU A 10 -13.67 -5.53 -7.39
CA LEU A 10 -13.45 -6.41 -8.54
C LEU A 10 -13.74 -7.83 -8.06
N ILE A 11 -15.02 -8.20 -8.06
CA ILE A 11 -15.47 -9.57 -7.83
C ILE A 11 -15.20 -10.31 -9.14
N GLY A 12 -13.98 -10.80 -9.29
CA GLY A 12 -13.68 -11.83 -10.29
C GLY A 12 -14.38 -13.12 -9.88
N ARG A 13 -15.58 -13.36 -10.40
CA ARG A 13 -16.25 -14.67 -10.27
C ARG A 13 -15.58 -15.66 -11.21
N GLN A 14 -14.59 -16.38 -10.75
CA GLN A 14 -14.23 -17.66 -11.35
C GLN A 14 -14.96 -18.75 -10.58
N LYS A 15 -16.00 -19.31 -11.21
CA LYS A 15 -16.68 -20.52 -10.73
C LYS A 15 -15.85 -21.75 -11.13
N GLU A 16 -14.90 -22.15 -10.30
CA GLU A 16 -14.43 -23.52 -10.28
C GLU A 16 -14.72 -24.13 -8.89
N LYS A 17 -15.50 -25.21 -8.88
CA LYS A 17 -15.82 -26.04 -7.71
C LYS A 17 -16.59 -25.35 -6.57
N GLY A 18 -17.58 -24.50 -6.86
CA GLY A 18 -18.51 -24.00 -5.84
C GLY A 18 -17.94 -22.95 -4.87
N TYR A 19 -16.71 -22.50 -5.04
CA TYR A 19 -16.10 -21.44 -4.24
C TYR A 19 -16.08 -20.12 -5.01
N THR A 20 -16.50 -19.04 -4.35
CA THR A 20 -16.38 -17.68 -4.88
C THR A 20 -15.03 -17.12 -4.43
N LEU A 21 -14.09 -16.94 -5.36
CA LEU A 21 -12.85 -16.22 -5.09
C LEU A 21 -13.14 -14.73 -5.04
N VAL A 22 -13.03 -14.12 -3.87
CA VAL A 22 -13.13 -12.68 -3.68
C VAL A 22 -11.71 -12.13 -3.58
N ILE A 23 -11.30 -11.33 -4.57
CA ILE A 23 -10.04 -10.59 -4.54
C ILE A 23 -10.37 -9.19 -4.01
N THR A 24 -9.80 -8.83 -2.89
CA THR A 24 -9.87 -7.47 -2.36
C THR A 24 -8.62 -6.71 -2.79
N THR A 25 -8.82 -5.55 -3.38
CA THR A 25 -7.73 -4.62 -3.76
C THR A 25 -7.72 -3.43 -2.81
N VAL A 26 -6.61 -2.68 -2.81
CA VAL A 26 -6.53 -1.38 -2.13
C VAL A 26 -7.62 -0.47 -2.69
N PRO A 27 -8.43 0.20 -1.85
CA PRO A 27 -9.39 1.17 -2.34
C PRO A 27 -8.63 2.29 -3.05
N ASN A 28 -9.01 2.54 -4.30
CA ASN A 28 -8.43 3.59 -5.11
C ASN A 28 -9.35 4.80 -5.19
N VAL A 29 -8.71 5.94 -5.27
CA VAL A 29 -9.35 7.24 -5.50
C VAL A 29 -9.22 7.57 -6.99
N SER A 30 -10.14 8.34 -7.54
CA SER A 30 -10.07 8.83 -8.90
C SER A 30 -9.14 10.03 -8.99
N TYR A 31 -8.11 9.94 -9.82
CA TYR A 31 -7.12 11.00 -10.05
C TYR A 31 -7.31 11.58 -11.44
N ARG A 32 -7.04 12.88 -11.60
CA ARG A 32 -7.00 13.54 -12.90
C ARG A 32 -5.55 13.73 -13.31
N VAL A 33 -5.19 13.14 -14.44
CA VAL A 33 -3.83 13.20 -14.98
C VAL A 33 -3.85 14.09 -16.22
N TYR A 34 -3.05 15.12 -16.21
CA TYR A 34 -2.90 16.05 -17.32
C TYR A 34 -1.63 15.75 -18.10
N ASP A 35 -1.75 15.64 -19.39
CA ASP A 35 -0.61 15.44 -20.29
C ASP A 35 -0.04 16.79 -20.77
N LYS A 36 1.21 16.77 -21.22
CA LYS A 36 1.90 17.95 -21.76
C LYS A 36 1.26 18.53 -23.03
N ARG A 37 0.26 17.85 -23.60
CA ARG A 37 -0.48 18.28 -24.79
C ARG A 37 -1.83 18.92 -24.43
N GLY A 38 -2.14 19.03 -23.14
CA GLY A 38 -3.39 19.59 -22.62
C GLY A 38 -4.54 18.60 -22.57
N GLY A 39 -4.30 17.29 -22.78
CA GLY A 39 -5.28 16.24 -22.56
C GLY A 39 -5.44 15.92 -21.09
N MET A 40 -6.66 15.58 -20.65
CA MET A 40 -6.94 15.11 -19.29
C MET A 40 -7.49 13.69 -19.35
N VAL A 41 -6.93 12.81 -18.52
CA VAL A 41 -7.37 11.42 -18.38
C VAL A 41 -7.69 11.16 -16.91
N GLU A 42 -8.86 10.60 -16.65
CA GLU A 42 -9.22 10.17 -15.29
C GLU A 42 -8.71 8.74 -15.06
N VAL A 43 -7.92 8.59 -13.99
CA VAL A 43 -7.24 7.34 -13.64
C VAL A 43 -7.81 6.81 -12.33
N HIS A 44 -8.47 5.65 -12.40
CA HIS A 44 -9.05 4.96 -11.24
C HIS A 44 -8.16 3.83 -10.71
N ASN A 45 -7.14 3.43 -11.49
CA ASN A 45 -6.23 2.34 -11.13
C ASN A 45 -4.79 2.75 -11.44
N PRO A 46 -3.84 2.55 -10.53
CA PRO A 46 -2.43 2.84 -10.76
C PRO A 46 -1.84 2.22 -12.03
N SER A 47 -2.35 1.05 -12.45
CA SER A 47 -1.92 0.39 -13.70
C SER A 47 -2.32 1.16 -14.96
N GLY A 48 -3.34 2.03 -14.88
CA GLY A 48 -3.77 2.89 -15.98
C GLY A 48 -3.04 4.22 -16.08
N LEU A 49 -2.04 4.47 -15.21
CA LEU A 49 -1.27 5.71 -15.25
C LEU A 49 -0.44 5.77 -16.53
N PRO A 50 -0.52 6.86 -17.31
CA PRO A 50 0.33 7.09 -18.47
C PRO A 50 1.82 7.09 -18.12
N ASP A 51 2.67 7.00 -19.14
CA ASP A 51 4.12 7.11 -18.94
C ASP A 51 4.47 8.43 -18.23
N PRO A 52 5.26 8.40 -17.15
CA PRO A 52 5.64 9.60 -16.38
C PRO A 52 6.25 10.73 -17.23
N THR A 53 6.85 10.39 -18.39
CA THR A 53 7.45 11.38 -19.29
C THR A 53 6.41 12.23 -20.02
N LEU A 54 5.19 11.71 -20.18
CA LEU A 54 4.06 12.37 -20.85
C LEU A 54 3.21 13.19 -19.88
N ILE A 55 3.31 12.92 -18.58
CA ILE A 55 2.53 13.60 -17.54
C ILE A 55 3.12 14.99 -17.30
N ASP A 56 2.25 15.99 -17.25
CA ASP A 56 2.56 17.34 -16.82
C ASP A 56 2.36 17.46 -15.31
N TYR A 57 1.13 17.26 -14.85
CA TYR A 57 0.79 17.22 -13.42
C TYR A 57 -0.37 16.26 -13.15
N ILE A 58 -0.58 15.95 -11.88
CA ILE A 58 -1.66 15.09 -11.40
C ILE A 58 -2.45 15.85 -10.35
N GLU A 59 -3.77 15.83 -10.46
CA GLU A 59 -4.67 16.33 -9.44
C GLU A 59 -5.27 15.18 -8.64
N GLU A 60 -5.29 15.36 -7.32
CA GLU A 60 -6.00 14.46 -6.40
C GLU A 60 -7.25 15.15 -5.81
N PRO A 61 -8.33 14.40 -5.55
CA PRO A 61 -9.52 14.97 -4.92
C PRO A 61 -9.24 15.29 -3.45
N TYR A 62 -9.58 16.50 -3.06
CA TYR A 62 -9.59 16.98 -1.70
C TYR A 62 -11.02 16.97 -1.15
N ILE A 63 -11.11 16.62 0.11
CA ILE A 63 -12.34 16.68 0.88
C ILE A 63 -12.27 17.81 1.88
N ARG A 64 -13.41 18.38 2.20
CA ARG A 64 -13.60 19.20 3.40
C ARG A 64 -14.20 18.32 4.48
N ALA A 65 -13.43 18.10 5.53
CA ALA A 65 -13.77 17.23 6.65
C ALA A 65 -14.13 18.07 7.87
N SER A 66 -15.27 17.78 8.50
CA SER A 66 -15.67 18.32 9.80
C SER A 66 -15.48 17.24 10.87
N ILE A 67 -14.71 17.58 11.89
CA ILE A 67 -14.43 16.71 13.05
C ILE A 67 -14.94 17.41 14.29
N ILE A 68 -15.96 16.84 14.94
CA ILE A 68 -16.47 17.34 16.21
C ILE A 68 -15.97 16.44 17.34
N THR A 69 -15.32 17.05 18.32
CA THR A 69 -14.70 16.34 19.45
C THR A 69 -14.74 17.16 20.74
N THR A 70 -14.27 16.58 21.84
CA THR A 70 -14.06 17.31 23.10
C THR A 70 -12.65 17.90 23.15
N ALA A 71 -12.48 18.96 23.94
CA ALA A 71 -11.23 19.74 24.02
C ALA A 71 -9.98 18.89 24.30
N GLU A 72 -10.10 17.81 25.07
CA GLU A 72 -9.00 16.92 25.43
C GLU A 72 -8.35 16.17 24.25
N PHE A 73 -9.11 15.96 23.14
CA PHE A 73 -8.62 15.21 21.96
C PHE A 73 -8.14 16.09 20.81
N ILE A 74 -8.20 17.42 20.94
CA ILE A 74 -7.82 18.35 19.88
C ILE A 74 -6.37 18.13 19.43
N GLY A 75 -5.42 18.09 20.38
CA GLY A 75 -4.01 17.93 20.07
C GLY A 75 -3.68 16.63 19.30
N PRO A 76 -4.09 15.47 19.80
CA PRO A 76 -3.93 14.19 19.09
C PRO A 76 -4.60 14.15 17.71
N ILE A 77 -5.81 14.71 17.58
CA ILE A 77 -6.53 14.76 16.28
C ILE A 77 -5.82 15.72 15.32
N MET A 78 -5.37 16.89 15.79
CA MET A 78 -4.57 17.81 14.99
C MET A 78 -3.33 17.12 14.42
N THR A 79 -2.59 16.40 15.27
CA THR A 79 -1.40 15.65 14.85
C THR A 79 -1.74 14.59 13.80
N LEU A 80 -2.86 13.87 13.97
CA LEU A 80 -3.33 12.89 12.99
C LEU A 80 -3.64 13.55 11.65
N CYS A 81 -4.41 14.64 11.64
CA CYS A 81 -4.82 15.31 10.41
C CYS A 81 -3.63 15.93 9.67
N LEU A 82 -2.73 16.61 10.37
CA LEU A 82 -1.51 17.18 9.79
C LEU A 82 -0.59 16.08 9.23
N GLY A 83 -0.47 14.95 9.93
CA GLY A 83 0.28 13.79 9.44
C GLY A 83 -0.30 13.13 8.20
N LYS A 84 -1.56 13.41 7.88
CA LYS A 84 -2.28 12.99 6.67
C LYS A 84 -2.41 14.13 5.63
N ARG A 85 -1.49 15.07 5.62
CA ARG A 85 -1.44 16.23 4.73
C ARG A 85 -2.69 17.12 4.82
N GLY A 86 -3.38 17.08 5.96
CA GLY A 86 -4.55 17.93 6.20
C GLY A 86 -4.16 19.36 6.50
N GLU A 87 -4.92 20.30 5.97
CA GLU A 87 -4.80 21.73 6.22
C GLU A 87 -5.96 22.19 7.09
N LEU A 88 -5.66 22.79 8.25
CA LEU A 88 -6.70 23.32 9.13
C LEU A 88 -7.31 24.59 8.50
N VAL A 89 -8.60 24.54 8.21
CA VAL A 89 -9.36 25.66 7.64
C VAL A 89 -9.98 26.49 8.75
N LYS A 90 -10.61 25.83 9.73
CA LYS A 90 -11.36 26.50 10.81
C LYS A 90 -11.38 25.63 12.06
N GLN A 91 -11.40 26.31 13.21
CA GLN A 91 -11.59 25.68 14.51
C GLN A 91 -12.47 26.58 15.36
N GLU A 92 -13.56 26.02 15.87
CA GLU A 92 -14.49 26.80 16.69
C GLU A 92 -15.19 25.97 17.77
N TYR A 93 -15.57 26.60 18.86
CA TYR A 93 -16.39 25.98 19.89
C TYR A 93 -17.87 26.02 19.49
N ILE A 94 -18.52 24.85 19.51
CA ILE A 94 -19.96 24.77 19.19
C ILE A 94 -20.80 25.00 20.44
N SER A 95 -20.55 24.19 21.49
CA SER A 95 -21.34 24.27 22.74
C SER A 95 -20.62 23.51 23.85
N GLY A 96 -20.58 24.09 25.05
CA GLY A 96 -19.96 23.47 26.22
C GLY A 96 -18.48 23.12 25.99
N ASN A 97 -18.12 21.84 26.08
CA ASN A 97 -16.74 21.35 25.88
C ASN A 97 -16.52 20.75 24.47
N ARG A 98 -17.42 21.00 23.52
CA ARG A 98 -17.30 20.49 22.15
C ARG A 98 -16.73 21.52 21.20
N MET A 99 -15.81 21.04 20.37
CA MET A 99 -15.13 21.82 19.35
C MET A 99 -15.31 21.17 17.98
N GLU A 100 -15.54 21.99 16.97
CA GLU A 100 -15.47 21.61 15.56
C GLU A 100 -14.14 22.03 14.97
N MET A 101 -13.51 21.13 14.24
CA MET A 101 -12.34 21.38 13.43
C MET A 101 -12.65 21.04 11.98
N ILE A 102 -12.43 21.98 11.08
CA ILE A 102 -12.63 21.79 9.64
C ILE A 102 -11.26 21.71 8.98
N PHE A 103 -11.05 20.62 8.26
CA PHE A 103 -9.82 20.37 7.51
C PHE A 103 -10.10 20.16 6.04
N ASP A 104 -9.24 20.69 5.19
CA ASP A 104 -9.11 20.24 3.81
C ASP A 104 -8.05 19.13 3.76
N MET A 105 -8.40 17.95 3.23
CA MET A 105 -7.53 16.78 3.26
C MET A 105 -7.62 15.98 1.95
N PRO A 106 -6.51 15.38 1.49
CA PRO A 106 -6.57 14.49 0.34
C PRO A 106 -7.41 13.25 0.64
N LEU A 107 -8.34 12.91 -0.23
CA LEU A 107 -9.22 11.75 -0.03
C LEU A 107 -8.43 10.45 0.09
N GLY A 108 -7.34 10.30 -0.66
CA GLY A 108 -6.49 9.11 -0.64
C GLY A 108 -5.88 8.78 0.73
N GLU A 109 -5.64 9.78 1.57
CA GLU A 109 -5.07 9.60 2.91
C GLU A 109 -6.10 9.14 3.96
N ILE A 110 -7.40 9.21 3.62
CA ILE A 110 -8.50 8.97 4.57
C ILE A 110 -9.12 7.60 4.38
N VAL A 111 -9.14 7.11 3.13
CA VAL A 111 -9.92 5.93 2.73
C VAL A 111 -9.50 4.67 3.47
N ILE A 112 -8.24 4.55 3.90
CA ILE A 112 -7.70 3.29 4.41
C ILE A 112 -7.91 3.16 5.93
N ASP A 113 -7.28 3.98 6.74
CA ASP A 113 -7.15 3.76 8.19
C ASP A 113 -7.53 4.98 9.06
N PHE A 114 -7.81 6.11 8.43
CA PHE A 114 -8.02 7.37 9.14
C PHE A 114 -9.17 7.31 10.15
N TYR A 115 -10.30 6.72 9.75
CA TYR A 115 -11.47 6.63 10.63
C TYR A 115 -11.20 5.78 11.86
N ASP A 116 -10.55 4.64 11.70
CA ASP A 116 -10.20 3.75 12.82
C ASP A 116 -9.21 4.44 13.78
N LYS A 117 -8.22 5.14 13.24
CA LYS A 117 -7.27 5.93 14.04
C LYS A 117 -7.95 7.08 14.77
N LEU A 118 -8.83 7.81 14.09
CA LEU A 118 -9.60 8.89 14.69
C LEU A 118 -10.44 8.39 15.87
N LYS A 119 -11.15 7.27 15.68
CA LYS A 119 -11.94 6.64 16.75
C LYS A 119 -11.08 6.15 17.91
N SER A 120 -9.95 5.54 17.62
CA SER A 120 -9.00 5.06 18.64
C SER A 120 -8.45 6.22 19.49
N ILE A 121 -7.95 7.27 18.84
CA ILE A 121 -7.35 8.45 19.50
C ILE A 121 -8.37 9.19 20.35
N SER A 122 -9.60 9.34 19.85
CA SER A 122 -10.68 10.05 20.53
C SER A 122 -11.47 9.18 21.49
N LYS A 123 -11.09 7.91 21.71
CA LYS A 123 -11.85 6.94 22.50
C LYS A 123 -13.33 6.84 22.07
N GLY A 124 -13.59 7.05 20.79
CA GLY A 124 -14.95 7.04 20.21
C GLY A 124 -15.72 8.37 20.32
N TYR A 125 -15.17 9.40 20.96
CA TYR A 125 -15.87 10.68 21.15
C TYR A 125 -15.86 11.59 19.91
N ALA A 126 -14.97 11.37 18.93
CA ALA A 126 -14.97 12.16 17.71
C ALA A 126 -16.05 11.69 16.73
N SER A 127 -16.81 12.64 16.19
CA SER A 127 -17.62 12.44 14.99
C SER A 127 -16.86 13.00 13.78
N PHE A 128 -17.07 12.36 12.62
CA PHE A 128 -16.39 12.70 11.38
C PHE A 128 -17.41 12.69 10.25
N ASP A 129 -17.45 13.78 9.54
CA ASP A 129 -18.22 13.94 8.30
C ASP A 129 -17.37 14.63 7.26
N TYR A 130 -17.60 14.34 5.97
CA TYR A 130 -16.84 14.97 4.90
C TYR A 130 -17.64 15.02 3.59
N HIS A 131 -17.25 15.94 2.74
CA HIS A 131 -17.71 16.03 1.36
C HIS A 131 -16.55 16.35 0.42
N ILE A 132 -16.64 15.92 -0.83
CA ILE A 132 -15.65 16.27 -1.86
C ILE A 132 -15.75 17.77 -2.08
N HIS A 133 -14.60 18.44 -2.02
CA HIS A 133 -14.52 19.90 -2.12
C HIS A 133 -13.98 20.34 -3.47
N ASP A 134 -12.75 19.95 -3.80
CA ASP A 134 -12.05 20.35 -5.02
C ASP A 134 -11.05 19.26 -5.47
N TYR A 135 -10.35 19.55 -6.56
CA TYR A 135 -9.18 18.79 -7.01
C TYR A 135 -7.98 19.72 -6.93
N ARG A 136 -6.87 19.24 -6.38
CA ARG A 136 -5.64 20.02 -6.23
C ARG A 136 -4.47 19.27 -6.83
N GLU A 137 -3.57 20.03 -7.46
CA GLU A 137 -2.30 19.49 -7.94
C GLU A 137 -1.49 18.90 -6.80
N SER A 138 -0.94 17.70 -7.04
CA SER A 138 -0.14 16.99 -6.04
C SER A 138 0.98 16.20 -6.68
N LYS A 139 2.10 16.11 -5.97
CA LYS A 139 3.30 15.36 -6.40
C LYS A 139 3.12 13.87 -6.11
N LEU A 140 2.29 13.23 -6.92
CA LEU A 140 2.00 11.81 -6.80
C LEU A 140 2.96 10.99 -7.65
N VAL A 141 3.31 9.82 -7.14
CA VAL A 141 4.12 8.82 -7.84
C VAL A 141 3.49 7.45 -7.75
N LYS A 142 3.65 6.67 -8.81
CA LYS A 142 3.27 5.26 -8.81
C LYS A 142 4.34 4.47 -8.07
N LEU A 143 3.91 3.79 -7.01
CA LEU A 143 4.71 2.83 -6.27
C LEU A 143 4.34 1.42 -6.72
N ASP A 144 5.29 0.72 -7.32
CA ASP A 144 5.14 -0.67 -7.76
C ASP A 144 5.83 -1.61 -6.78
N ILE A 145 5.19 -2.74 -6.50
CA ILE A 145 5.77 -3.84 -5.73
C ILE A 145 6.18 -4.94 -6.70
N LEU A 146 7.47 -5.29 -6.65
CA LEU A 146 8.03 -6.35 -7.46
C LEU A 146 8.38 -7.56 -6.59
N LEU A 147 7.98 -8.73 -7.06
CA LEU A 147 8.37 -10.02 -6.49
C LEU A 147 9.30 -10.73 -7.46
N ASN A 148 10.55 -10.93 -7.08
CA ASN A 148 11.60 -11.48 -7.94
C ASN A 148 11.84 -10.72 -9.26
N GLY A 149 11.47 -9.43 -9.29
CA GLY A 149 11.58 -8.57 -10.46
C GLY A 149 10.30 -8.46 -11.30
N GLU A 150 9.26 -9.23 -10.98
CA GLU A 150 7.95 -9.16 -11.64
C GLU A 150 7.02 -8.24 -10.85
N SER A 151 6.38 -7.28 -11.52
CA SER A 151 5.41 -6.36 -10.90
C SER A 151 4.13 -7.09 -10.51
N VAL A 152 3.61 -6.76 -9.34
CA VAL A 152 2.30 -7.23 -8.86
C VAL A 152 1.31 -6.07 -8.89
N ASP A 153 0.56 -5.95 -9.98
CA ASP A 153 -0.34 -4.82 -10.23
C ASP A 153 -1.37 -4.58 -9.12
N ALA A 154 -1.84 -5.66 -8.49
CA ALA A 154 -2.78 -5.57 -7.37
C ALA A 154 -2.20 -4.91 -6.11
N LEU A 155 -0.88 -4.77 -6.02
CA LEU A 155 -0.16 -4.10 -4.93
C LEU A 155 0.38 -2.72 -5.34
N SER A 156 0.21 -2.32 -6.60
CA SER A 156 0.60 -1.00 -7.06
C SER A 156 -0.33 0.07 -6.48
N THR A 157 0.22 1.21 -6.10
CA THR A 157 -0.56 2.31 -5.52
C THR A 157 0.00 3.66 -5.95
N LEU A 158 -0.86 4.69 -5.96
CA LEU A 158 -0.45 6.09 -6.09
C LEU A 158 -0.27 6.67 -4.69
N THR A 159 0.87 7.29 -4.45
CA THR A 159 1.20 7.90 -3.15
C THR A 159 1.97 9.19 -3.35
N HIS A 160 1.91 10.08 -2.36
CA HIS A 160 2.69 11.31 -2.38
C HIS A 160 4.19 11.00 -2.27
N VAL A 161 5.02 11.77 -3.00
CA VAL A 161 6.48 11.58 -3.06
C VAL A 161 7.11 11.50 -1.67
N ASP A 162 6.71 12.37 -0.75
CA ASP A 162 7.28 12.43 0.60
C ASP A 162 7.01 11.15 1.42
N ASN A 163 5.87 10.51 1.18
CA ASN A 163 5.47 9.29 1.88
C ASN A 163 5.93 8.00 1.18
N ALA A 164 6.31 8.08 -0.10
CA ALA A 164 6.56 6.92 -0.94
C ALA A 164 7.64 5.98 -0.39
N VAL A 165 8.75 6.53 0.13
CA VAL A 165 9.86 5.72 0.67
C VAL A 165 9.46 5.01 1.96
N SER A 166 8.84 5.72 2.90
CA SER A 166 8.40 5.16 4.19
C SER A 166 7.31 4.11 3.99
N PHE A 167 6.35 4.40 3.12
CA PHE A 167 5.27 3.49 2.77
C PHE A 167 5.78 2.23 2.06
N GLY A 168 6.64 2.38 1.04
CA GLY A 168 7.24 1.26 0.33
C GLY A 168 8.08 0.35 1.22
N ARG A 169 8.79 0.91 2.22
CA ARG A 169 9.55 0.12 3.19
C ARG A 169 8.61 -0.72 4.06
N ARG A 170 7.58 -0.11 4.64
CA ARG A 170 6.58 -0.80 5.47
C ARG A 170 5.87 -1.90 4.68
N MET A 171 5.50 -1.64 3.41
CA MET A 171 4.95 -2.66 2.53
C MET A 171 5.87 -3.86 2.36
N CYS A 172 7.15 -3.63 2.06
CA CYS A 172 8.13 -4.71 1.89
C CYS A 172 8.32 -5.52 3.17
N GLU A 173 8.40 -4.87 4.33
CA GLU A 173 8.50 -5.52 5.64
C GLU A 173 7.27 -6.37 5.94
N LYS A 174 6.07 -5.83 5.71
CA LYS A 174 4.81 -6.55 5.95
C LYS A 174 4.63 -7.74 5.03
N LEU A 175 4.94 -7.59 3.75
CA LEU A 175 4.90 -8.69 2.79
C LEU A 175 5.90 -9.79 3.15
N LYS A 176 7.10 -9.44 3.65
CA LYS A 176 8.09 -10.41 4.12
C LYS A 176 7.59 -11.26 5.29
N GLU A 177 6.78 -10.69 6.20
CA GLU A 177 6.17 -11.41 7.32
C GLU A 177 5.09 -12.40 6.86
N LEU A 178 4.32 -12.02 5.83
CA LEU A 178 3.10 -12.72 5.44
C LEU A 178 3.31 -13.74 4.32
N ILE A 179 4.27 -13.51 3.43
CA ILE A 179 4.58 -14.43 2.35
C ILE A 179 5.39 -15.60 2.94
N PRO A 180 4.92 -16.85 2.80
CA PRO A 180 5.62 -18.01 3.34
C PRO A 180 6.94 -18.26 2.62
N ARG A 181 7.92 -18.79 3.35
CA ARG A 181 9.20 -19.19 2.78
C ARG A 181 9.00 -20.31 1.76
N GLN A 182 9.58 -20.15 0.59
CA GLN A 182 9.52 -21.13 -0.51
C GLN A 182 10.87 -21.82 -0.71
N GLN A 183 10.98 -22.68 -1.72
CA GLN A 183 12.20 -23.43 -2.03
C GLN A 183 13.32 -22.55 -2.63
N PHE A 184 13.01 -21.31 -2.99
CA PHE A 184 13.94 -20.30 -3.52
C PHE A 184 13.80 -18.98 -2.75
N ASP A 185 14.82 -18.12 -2.87
CA ASP A 185 14.80 -16.81 -2.23
C ASP A 185 13.85 -15.88 -3.01
N ILE A 186 12.97 -15.18 -2.27
CA ILE A 186 12.04 -14.21 -2.85
C ILE A 186 12.57 -12.82 -2.53
N ALA A 187 12.86 -12.05 -3.57
CA ALA A 187 13.17 -10.63 -3.44
C ALA A 187 11.87 -9.83 -3.52
N ILE A 188 11.56 -9.07 -2.47
CA ILE A 188 10.45 -8.12 -2.42
C ILE A 188 11.06 -6.74 -2.61
N GLN A 189 10.58 -5.97 -3.57
CA GLN A 189 11.13 -4.66 -3.88
C GLN A 189 9.99 -3.67 -4.07
N ALA A 190 10.15 -2.47 -3.52
CA ALA A 190 9.29 -1.34 -3.84
C ALA A 190 10.05 -0.42 -4.78
N ALA A 191 9.42 -0.02 -5.87
CA ALA A 191 10.03 0.79 -6.92
C ALA A 191 9.14 1.95 -7.35
N ILE A 192 9.77 3.06 -7.74
CA ILE A 192 9.13 4.19 -8.41
C ILE A 192 9.75 4.26 -9.81
N GLY A 193 8.99 3.86 -10.83
CA GLY A 193 9.52 3.64 -12.16
C GLY A 193 10.67 2.62 -12.14
N ALA A 194 11.84 2.98 -12.64
CA ALA A 194 13.03 2.11 -12.64
C ALA A 194 13.81 2.12 -11.32
N LYS A 195 13.51 3.03 -10.39
CA LYS A 195 14.28 3.20 -9.15
C LYS A 195 13.70 2.37 -8.02
N ILE A 196 14.49 1.42 -7.51
CA ILE A 196 14.15 0.65 -6.30
C ILE A 196 14.41 1.53 -5.08
N ILE A 197 13.38 1.73 -4.24
CA ILE A 197 13.41 2.57 -3.03
C ILE A 197 13.48 1.77 -1.74
N ALA A 198 12.98 0.52 -1.76
CA ALA A 198 13.07 -0.40 -0.63
C ALA A 198 13.23 -1.83 -1.13
N ARG A 199 13.89 -2.67 -0.34
CA ARG A 199 14.09 -4.09 -0.67
C ARG A 199 14.14 -4.93 0.58
N GLU A 200 13.40 -6.04 0.55
CA GLU A 200 13.45 -7.12 1.52
C GLU A 200 13.67 -8.46 0.84
N THR A 201 14.11 -9.44 1.60
CA THR A 201 14.36 -10.77 1.04
C THR A 201 13.86 -11.86 1.98
N ILE A 202 13.01 -12.74 1.47
CA ILE A 202 12.61 -13.97 2.15
C ILE A 202 13.57 -15.07 1.76
N LYS A 203 14.32 -15.60 2.73
CA LYS A 203 15.29 -16.67 2.48
C LYS A 203 14.57 -17.99 2.19
N ALA A 204 15.08 -18.74 1.22
CA ALA A 204 14.59 -20.08 0.88
C ALA A 204 14.61 -21.04 2.09
N VAL A 205 13.71 -22.00 2.07
CA VAL A 205 13.81 -23.16 2.95
C VAL A 205 15.07 -23.92 2.59
N ARG A 206 15.95 -24.19 3.56
CA ARG A 206 17.18 -24.96 3.36
C ARG A 206 17.02 -26.35 3.95
N LYS A 207 17.29 -27.36 3.13
CA LYS A 207 17.56 -28.71 3.61
C LYS A 207 19.07 -28.82 3.90
N ASP A 208 19.44 -29.31 5.07
CA ASP A 208 20.85 -29.60 5.36
C ASP A 208 21.31 -30.81 4.52
N VAL A 209 21.92 -30.50 3.39
CA VAL A 209 22.45 -31.54 2.47
C VAL A 209 23.79 -32.10 2.92
N THR A 210 24.39 -31.49 3.97
CA THR A 210 25.70 -31.88 4.51
C THR A 210 25.59 -32.70 5.79
N ALA A 211 24.40 -32.83 6.39
CA ALA A 211 24.18 -33.55 7.65
C ALA A 211 24.68 -34.99 7.65
N LYS A 212 24.67 -35.68 6.50
CA LYS A 212 25.15 -37.05 6.35
C LYS A 212 26.64 -37.15 5.93
N CYS A 213 27.35 -36.03 5.84
CA CYS A 213 28.76 -36.01 5.49
C CYS A 213 29.61 -36.06 6.76
N TYR A 214 29.80 -37.27 7.31
CA TYR A 214 30.73 -37.51 8.42
C TYR A 214 32.17 -37.46 7.91
N GLY A 215 33.05 -36.78 8.66
CA GLY A 215 34.46 -36.67 8.30
C GLY A 215 34.80 -35.46 7.45
N GLY A 216 36.07 -35.18 7.30
CA GLY A 216 36.64 -33.95 6.77
C GLY A 216 36.59 -33.77 5.25
N ASP A 217 35.73 -34.47 4.49
CA ASP A 217 35.66 -34.31 3.03
C ASP A 217 35.01 -32.95 2.65
N ILE A 218 35.84 -31.94 2.66
CA ILE A 218 35.46 -30.56 2.30
C ILE A 218 35.02 -30.49 0.83
N SER A 219 35.64 -31.28 -0.05
CA SER A 219 35.34 -31.28 -1.49
C SER A 219 33.91 -31.77 -1.76
N ARG A 220 33.52 -32.86 -1.10
CA ARG A 220 32.15 -33.42 -1.21
C ARG A 220 31.10 -32.45 -0.65
N LYS A 221 31.35 -31.85 0.52
CA LYS A 221 30.46 -30.83 1.10
C LYS A 221 30.26 -29.65 0.14
N ARG A 222 31.33 -29.14 -0.46
CA ARG A 222 31.29 -28.04 -1.42
C ARG A 222 30.46 -28.39 -2.66
N LYS A 223 30.68 -29.56 -3.27
CA LYS A 223 29.91 -30.04 -4.43
C LYS A 223 28.41 -30.16 -4.13
N LEU A 224 28.03 -30.68 -2.95
CA LEU A 224 26.63 -30.76 -2.54
C LEU A 224 25.98 -29.40 -2.39
N LEU A 225 26.66 -28.44 -1.77
CA LEU A 225 26.18 -27.07 -1.62
C LEU A 225 26.04 -26.35 -2.98
N GLU A 226 26.99 -26.54 -3.90
CA GLU A 226 26.93 -26.01 -5.26
C GLU A 226 25.74 -26.59 -6.05
N LYS A 227 25.53 -27.92 -5.95
CA LYS A 227 24.36 -28.56 -6.56
C LYS A 227 23.05 -28.03 -6.02
N GLN A 228 22.95 -27.80 -4.71
CA GLN A 228 21.78 -27.18 -4.08
C GLN A 228 21.57 -25.74 -4.59
N LYS A 229 22.65 -24.96 -4.70
CA LYS A 229 22.58 -23.57 -5.22
C LYS A 229 22.11 -23.54 -6.68
N LYS A 230 22.62 -24.42 -7.53
CA LYS A 230 22.16 -24.55 -8.93
C LYS A 230 20.69 -24.96 -9.03
N GLY A 231 20.23 -25.90 -8.19
CA GLY A 231 18.84 -26.33 -8.13
C GLY A 231 17.90 -25.18 -7.74
N LYS A 232 18.25 -24.40 -6.71
CA LYS A 232 17.49 -23.23 -6.28
C LYS A 232 17.42 -22.14 -7.36
N LYS A 233 18.53 -21.91 -8.10
CA LYS A 233 18.53 -20.95 -9.21
C LYS A 233 17.53 -21.36 -10.32
N ARG A 234 17.48 -22.66 -10.67
CA ARG A 234 16.50 -23.17 -11.63
C ARG A 234 15.06 -23.03 -11.13
N MET A 235 14.82 -23.39 -9.87
CA MET A 235 13.49 -23.25 -9.27
C MET A 235 13.00 -21.78 -9.26
N LYS A 236 13.90 -20.83 -9.02
CA LYS A 236 13.57 -19.41 -9.08
C LYS A 236 13.17 -18.94 -10.49
N GLN A 237 13.73 -19.53 -11.53
CA GLN A 237 13.42 -19.18 -12.92
C GLN A 237 12.08 -19.75 -13.41
N ILE A 238 11.58 -20.81 -12.79
CA ILE A 238 10.38 -21.54 -13.22
C ILE A 238 9.20 -21.27 -12.27
N GLY A 239 9.49 -21.00 -11.00
CA GLY A 239 8.47 -20.85 -9.96
C GLY A 239 7.90 -19.44 -9.91
N SER A 240 6.57 -19.32 -9.97
CA SER A 240 5.85 -18.12 -9.60
C SER A 240 5.80 -17.97 -8.08
N VAL A 241 5.81 -16.72 -7.60
CA VAL A 241 5.66 -16.44 -6.17
C VAL A 241 4.18 -16.45 -5.82
N GLU A 242 3.78 -17.41 -4.99
CA GLU A 242 2.42 -17.44 -4.48
C GLU A 242 2.26 -16.39 -3.36
N VAL A 243 1.37 -15.43 -3.58
CA VAL A 243 1.04 -14.37 -2.61
C VAL A 243 -0.27 -14.75 -1.93
N PRO A 244 -0.28 -15.02 -0.62
CA PRO A 244 -1.50 -15.37 0.08
C PRO A 244 -2.46 -14.17 0.15
N GLN A 245 -3.77 -14.43 0.12
CA GLN A 245 -4.80 -13.39 0.20
C GLN A 245 -4.62 -12.48 1.42
N LYS A 246 -4.15 -13.02 2.55
CA LYS A 246 -3.83 -12.24 3.76
C LYS A 246 -2.82 -11.13 3.51
N ALA A 247 -1.90 -11.29 2.56
CA ALA A 247 -0.90 -10.28 2.24
C ALA A 247 -1.54 -9.05 1.58
N PHE A 248 -2.51 -9.24 0.70
CA PHE A 248 -3.27 -8.14 0.10
C PHE A 248 -4.09 -7.38 1.15
N LEU A 249 -4.76 -8.10 2.06
CA LEU A 249 -5.54 -7.47 3.14
C LEU A 249 -4.66 -6.72 4.15
N ALA A 250 -3.45 -7.21 4.40
CA ALA A 250 -2.56 -6.59 5.38
C ALA A 250 -1.90 -5.32 4.84
N VAL A 251 -1.72 -5.21 3.53
CA VAL A 251 -1.26 -3.97 2.88
C VAL A 251 -2.30 -2.85 3.06
N LEU A 252 -3.59 -3.19 3.19
CA LEU A 252 -4.66 -2.23 3.49
C LEU A 252 -4.60 -1.68 4.93
N LYS A 253 -3.86 -2.32 5.82
CA LYS A 253 -3.75 -1.97 7.25
C LYS A 253 -2.31 -1.64 7.62
N LEU A 254 -1.60 -0.98 6.73
CA LEU A 254 -0.26 -0.47 7.04
C LEU A 254 -0.40 0.77 7.93
N ASP A 255 -0.10 0.60 9.21
CA ASP A 255 -0.03 1.65 10.21
C ASP A 255 1.09 2.67 9.94
#